data_50e7e467fadec7ced63e575bb70cf00c
#
_entry.id   50e7e467fadec7ced63e575bb70cf00c
#
_cell.length_a   1.000
_cell.length_b   1.000
_cell.length_c   1.000
_cell.angle_alpha   90.00
_cell.angle_beta   90.00
_cell.angle_gamma   90.00
#
_symmetry.space_group_name_H-M   'P 1'
#
loop_
_entity.id
_entity.type
_entity.pdbx_description
1 polymer ?
#
loop_
_entity_poly.entity_id
_entity_poly.type
_entity_poly.pdbx_seq_one_letter_code
_entity_poly.pdbx_strand_id
1 'polypeptide(L)'
;IVKMLQELQRAAANEFGVKIEVCIGKKAFGFEEFPKSEEDVRKKICLRHLIGENAVIDLNRAEEKDDSLLELAKEYERLANALYIADEKNMAEEKNKLFVAFSDLPMAEIRGRAYAVILAIGKRFDRDNSRFSDAFGQQYNYLDKIGRIEDVRSLKLWLTNYFAWL
;
A
#
# COMPACT_ATOMS: atom_id res chain seq x y z
N ILE A 1 -25.49 -2.08 -1.13
CA ILE A 1 -24.40 -3.02 -0.80
C ILE A 1 -23.31 -2.27 -0.01
N VAL A 2 -22.68 -1.20 -0.52
CA VAL A 2 -21.58 -0.48 0.16
C VAL A 2 -21.95 -0.05 1.59
N LYS A 3 -23.11 0.59 1.81
CA LYS A 3 -23.59 0.99 3.14
C LYS A 3 -23.71 -0.21 4.09
N MET A 4 -24.28 -1.32 3.63
CA MET A 4 -24.42 -2.54 4.43
C MET A 4 -23.05 -3.11 4.83
N LEU A 5 -22.07 -3.09 3.93
CA LEU A 5 -20.71 -3.54 4.22
C LEU A 5 -19.99 -2.63 5.21
N GLN A 6 -20.22 -1.30 5.13
CA GLN A 6 -19.71 -0.35 6.12
C GLN A 6 -20.34 -0.54 7.51
N GLU A 7 -21.63 -0.88 7.57
CA GLU A 7 -22.30 -1.24 8.81
C GLU A 7 -21.75 -2.52 9.41
N LEU A 8 -21.50 -3.54 8.58
CA LEU A 8 -20.83 -4.78 8.98
C LEU A 8 -19.42 -4.53 9.54
N GLN A 9 -18.63 -3.68 8.88
CA GLN A 9 -17.29 -3.31 9.36
C GLN A 9 -17.35 -2.64 10.74
N ARG A 10 -18.32 -1.72 10.92
CA ARG A 10 -18.52 -1.04 12.22
C ARG A 10 -18.96 -2.02 13.31
N ALA A 11 -19.89 -2.91 13.00
CA ALA A 11 -20.34 -3.92 13.94
C ALA A 11 -19.21 -4.84 14.35
N ALA A 12 -18.42 -5.34 13.40
CA ALA A 12 -17.27 -6.20 13.67
C ALA A 12 -16.21 -5.51 14.54
N ALA A 13 -15.93 -4.22 14.26
CA ALA A 13 -14.98 -3.46 15.05
C ALA A 13 -15.48 -3.22 16.49
N ASN A 14 -16.77 -2.91 16.65
CA ASN A 14 -17.35 -2.58 17.95
C ASN A 14 -17.61 -3.81 18.83
N GLU A 15 -18.08 -4.92 18.26
CA GLU A 15 -18.47 -6.11 19.01
C GLU A 15 -17.32 -7.07 19.23
N PHE A 16 -16.43 -7.20 18.25
CA PHE A 16 -15.36 -8.22 18.27
C PHE A 16 -13.94 -7.63 18.27
N GLY A 17 -13.78 -6.32 18.15
CA GLY A 17 -12.47 -5.67 18.02
C GLY A 17 -11.73 -6.04 16.73
N VAL A 18 -12.45 -6.57 15.73
CA VAL A 18 -11.88 -7.07 14.47
C VAL A 18 -12.07 -6.04 13.36
N LYS A 19 -10.97 -5.71 12.67
CA LYS A 19 -11.01 -4.88 11.47
C LYS A 19 -11.25 -5.78 10.24
N ILE A 20 -12.30 -5.51 9.49
CA ILE A 20 -12.64 -6.22 8.25
C ILE A 20 -12.40 -5.27 7.08
N GLU A 21 -11.62 -5.71 6.11
CA GLU A 21 -11.43 -5.01 4.86
C GLU A 21 -12.29 -5.65 3.77
N VAL A 22 -12.96 -4.83 2.97
CA VAL A 22 -13.89 -5.30 1.94
C VAL A 22 -13.50 -4.73 0.59
N CYS A 23 -13.33 -5.61 -0.39
CA CYS A 23 -13.19 -5.24 -1.79
C CYS A 23 -14.30 -5.90 -2.60
N ILE A 24 -15.05 -5.09 -3.35
CA ILE A 24 -16.11 -5.53 -4.25
C ILE A 24 -15.51 -5.66 -5.65
N GLY A 25 -15.48 -6.88 -6.17
CA GLY A 25 -14.99 -7.17 -7.53
C GLY A 25 -15.85 -6.53 -8.61
N LYS A 26 -15.32 -6.44 -9.82
CA LYS A 26 -16.09 -6.07 -11.01
C LYS A 26 -17.18 -7.10 -11.26
N LYS A 27 -18.32 -6.62 -11.79
CA LYS A 27 -19.43 -7.48 -12.14
C LYS A 27 -19.00 -8.46 -13.25
N ALA A 28 -19.11 -9.74 -12.97
CA ALA A 28 -18.84 -10.82 -13.93
C ALA A 28 -20.16 -11.34 -14.53
N PHE A 29 -20.24 -11.48 -15.83
CA PHE A 29 -21.42 -11.94 -16.55
C PHE A 29 -21.36 -13.45 -16.89
N GLY A 30 -20.38 -14.17 -16.40
CA GLY A 30 -20.23 -15.61 -16.58
C GLY A 30 -19.05 -16.17 -15.81
N PHE A 31 -18.95 -17.50 -15.75
CA PHE A 31 -17.87 -18.18 -15.04
C PHE A 31 -16.49 -17.90 -15.64
N GLU A 32 -16.42 -17.56 -16.92
CA GLU A 32 -15.15 -17.25 -17.61
C GLU A 32 -14.54 -15.93 -17.16
N GLU A 33 -15.38 -14.96 -16.73
CA GLU A 33 -14.92 -13.65 -16.26
C GLU A 33 -14.57 -13.64 -14.76
N PHE A 34 -15.00 -14.66 -14.01
CA PHE A 34 -14.81 -14.72 -12.57
C PHE A 34 -13.33 -14.72 -12.17
N PRO A 35 -12.42 -15.51 -12.79
CA PRO A 35 -11.00 -15.50 -12.45
C PRO A 35 -10.34 -14.13 -12.64
N LYS A 36 -10.76 -13.38 -13.69
CA LYS A 36 -10.25 -12.03 -13.93
C LYS A 36 -10.74 -11.05 -12.85
N SER A 37 -12.02 -11.13 -12.47
CA SER A 37 -12.58 -10.31 -11.40
C SER A 37 -11.90 -10.60 -10.06
N GLU A 38 -11.59 -11.86 -9.77
CA GLU A 38 -10.85 -12.26 -8.57
C GLU A 38 -9.42 -11.73 -8.59
N GLU A 39 -8.72 -11.82 -9.71
CA GLU A 39 -7.37 -11.29 -9.87
C GLU A 39 -7.34 -9.77 -9.67
N ASP A 40 -8.31 -9.04 -10.22
CA ASP A 40 -8.46 -7.59 -10.02
C ASP A 40 -8.68 -7.26 -8.54
N VAL A 41 -9.53 -8.01 -7.83
CA VAL A 41 -9.72 -7.85 -6.38
C VAL A 41 -8.41 -8.09 -5.62
N ARG A 42 -7.68 -9.16 -5.92
CA ARG A 42 -6.41 -9.48 -5.27
C ARG A 42 -5.36 -8.38 -5.47
N LYS A 43 -5.27 -7.82 -6.69
CA LYS A 43 -4.37 -6.69 -6.98
C LYS A 43 -4.77 -5.44 -6.21
N LYS A 44 -6.06 -5.13 -6.12
CA LYS A 44 -6.55 -3.91 -5.48
C LYS A 44 -6.57 -3.99 -3.95
N ILE A 45 -6.79 -5.15 -3.37
CA ILE A 45 -6.74 -5.31 -1.91
C ILE A 45 -5.33 -5.05 -1.36
N CYS A 46 -4.29 -5.24 -2.19
CA CYS A 46 -2.93 -4.85 -1.83
C CYS A 46 -2.75 -3.33 -1.74
N LEU A 47 -3.62 -2.55 -2.39
CA LEU A 47 -3.62 -1.07 -2.36
C LEU A 47 -4.47 -0.49 -1.21
N ARG A 48 -5.05 -1.34 -0.37
CA ARG A 48 -5.90 -0.96 0.79
C ARG A 48 -5.26 0.09 1.69
N HIS A 49 -3.93 -0.01 1.86
CA HIS A 49 -3.17 0.93 2.69
C HIS A 49 -3.11 2.35 2.12
N LEU A 50 -3.37 2.50 0.81
CA LEU A 50 -3.46 3.80 0.14
C LEU A 50 -4.82 4.46 0.27
N ILE A 51 -5.87 3.65 0.52
CA ILE A 51 -7.27 4.10 0.51
C ILE A 51 -7.75 4.47 1.93
N GLY A 52 -7.01 4.06 2.96
CA GLY A 52 -7.32 4.29 4.37
C GLY A 52 -7.97 3.09 5.06
N GLU A 53 -7.87 3.07 6.39
CA GLU A 53 -8.47 2.03 7.23
C GLU A 53 -10.01 2.06 7.14
N ASN A 54 -10.62 0.88 7.07
CA ASN A 54 -12.07 0.67 6.97
C ASN A 54 -12.72 1.17 5.67
N ALA A 55 -11.97 1.39 4.59
CA ALA A 55 -12.57 1.70 3.31
C ALA A 55 -13.19 0.44 2.67
N VAL A 56 -14.37 0.62 2.06
CA VAL A 56 -14.95 -0.38 1.15
C VAL A 56 -14.48 -0.02 -0.25
N ILE A 57 -13.66 -0.87 -0.84
CA ILE A 57 -13.17 -0.71 -2.21
C ILE A 57 -14.22 -1.29 -3.16
N ASP A 58 -14.83 -0.47 -4.00
CA ASP A 58 -15.80 -0.91 -5.01
C ASP A 58 -15.21 -0.72 -6.40
N LEU A 59 -14.76 -1.82 -7.03
CA LEU A 59 -14.12 -1.79 -8.35
C LEU A 59 -15.08 -1.43 -9.48
N ASN A 60 -16.39 -1.44 -9.24
CA ASN A 60 -17.38 -0.99 -10.23
C ASN A 60 -17.49 0.54 -10.28
N ARG A 61 -17.00 1.24 -9.26
CA ARG A 61 -17.04 2.71 -9.13
C ARG A 61 -15.68 3.37 -9.27
N ALA A 62 -14.62 2.57 -9.40
CA ALA A 62 -13.24 3.02 -9.30
C ALA A 62 -12.67 3.66 -10.57
N GLU A 63 -13.43 3.77 -11.66
CA GLU A 63 -12.89 4.24 -12.95
C GLU A 63 -12.31 5.65 -12.91
N GLU A 64 -12.83 6.55 -12.07
CA GLU A 64 -12.29 7.93 -11.97
C GLU A 64 -11.12 8.12 -10.99
N LYS A 65 -10.94 7.19 -10.02
CA LYS A 65 -9.82 7.22 -9.06
C LYS A 65 -8.67 6.27 -9.42
N ASP A 66 -8.86 5.43 -10.41
CA ASP A 66 -7.96 4.32 -10.71
C ASP A 66 -6.64 4.81 -11.33
N ASP A 67 -6.68 5.85 -12.17
CA ASP A 67 -5.48 6.39 -12.82
C ASP A 67 -4.50 6.98 -11.79
N SER A 68 -5.00 7.66 -10.77
CA SER A 68 -4.14 8.26 -9.74
C SER A 68 -3.47 7.21 -8.83
N LEU A 69 -4.19 6.14 -8.49
CA LEU A 69 -3.65 5.02 -7.71
C LEU A 69 -2.66 4.18 -8.52
N LEU A 70 -2.92 4.01 -9.81
CA LEU A 70 -2.02 3.31 -10.72
C LEU A 70 -0.73 4.11 -10.93
N GLU A 71 -0.81 5.44 -11.03
CA GLU A 71 0.36 6.31 -11.10
C GLU A 71 1.20 6.25 -9.83
N LEU A 72 0.55 6.31 -8.66
CA LEU A 72 1.22 6.14 -7.37
C LEU A 72 1.94 4.79 -7.27
N ALA A 73 1.29 3.70 -7.71
CA ALA A 73 1.92 2.38 -7.72
C ALA A 73 3.18 2.35 -8.61
N LYS A 74 3.12 2.99 -9.78
CA LYS A 74 4.28 3.14 -10.68
C LYS A 74 5.40 3.97 -10.06
N GLU A 75 5.08 5.02 -9.30
CA GLU A 75 6.07 5.83 -8.59
C GLU A 75 6.81 5.00 -7.54
N TYR A 76 6.08 4.18 -6.77
CA TYR A 76 6.71 3.31 -5.78
C TYR A 76 7.54 2.20 -6.40
N GLU A 77 7.11 1.67 -7.55
CA GLU A 77 7.92 0.73 -8.33
C GLU A 77 9.21 1.38 -8.88
N ARG A 78 9.17 2.65 -9.31
CA ARG A 78 10.38 3.38 -9.72
C ARG A 78 11.36 3.54 -8.57
N LEU A 79 10.89 3.94 -7.39
CA LEU A 79 11.72 4.03 -6.19
C LEU A 79 12.31 2.67 -5.81
N ALA A 80 11.50 1.61 -5.82
CA ALA A 80 11.94 0.26 -5.52
C ALA A 80 13.01 -0.23 -6.51
N ASN A 81 12.84 0.07 -7.80
CA ASN A 81 13.84 -0.26 -8.81
C ASN A 81 15.14 0.53 -8.63
N ALA A 82 15.06 1.85 -8.33
CA ALA A 82 16.25 2.68 -8.09
C ALA A 82 17.05 2.16 -6.89
N LEU A 83 16.37 1.76 -5.81
CA LEU A 83 16.99 1.12 -4.65
C LEU A 83 17.64 -0.22 -5.02
N TYR A 84 16.93 -1.05 -5.80
CA TYR A 84 17.40 -2.38 -6.17
C TYR A 84 18.69 -2.35 -7.01
N ILE A 85 18.81 -1.39 -7.94
CA ILE A 85 20.00 -1.24 -8.79
C ILE A 85 21.05 -0.30 -8.21
N ALA A 86 20.85 0.20 -6.99
CA ALA A 86 21.70 1.17 -6.30
C ALA A 86 21.95 2.46 -7.12
N ASP A 87 20.91 2.96 -7.81
CA ASP A 87 20.99 4.21 -8.57
C ASP A 87 20.73 5.39 -7.62
N GLU A 88 21.82 5.93 -7.04
CA GLU A 88 21.77 7.00 -6.04
C GLU A 88 21.03 8.26 -6.54
N LYS A 89 21.17 8.62 -7.82
CA LYS A 89 20.56 9.81 -8.38
C LYS A 89 19.05 9.65 -8.48
N ASN A 90 18.59 8.56 -9.11
CA ASN A 90 17.16 8.28 -9.25
C ASN A 90 16.51 7.99 -7.88
N MET A 91 17.21 7.33 -6.97
CA MET A 91 16.75 7.11 -5.60
C MET A 91 16.52 8.44 -4.87
N ALA A 92 17.46 9.39 -4.96
CA ALA A 92 17.32 10.69 -4.32
C ALA A 92 16.14 11.48 -4.90
N GLU A 93 15.94 11.43 -6.22
CA GLU A 93 14.84 12.11 -6.90
C GLU A 93 13.48 11.53 -6.50
N GLU A 94 13.29 10.21 -6.59
CA GLU A 94 12.03 9.55 -6.25
C GLU A 94 11.72 9.65 -4.75
N LYS A 95 12.72 9.56 -3.88
CA LYS A 95 12.57 9.84 -2.44
C LYS A 95 12.09 11.27 -2.18
N ASN A 96 12.65 12.26 -2.87
CA ASN A 96 12.23 13.64 -2.71
C ASN A 96 10.78 13.85 -3.17
N LYS A 97 10.36 13.27 -4.29
CA LYS A 97 8.96 13.31 -4.75
C LYS A 97 8.02 12.73 -3.69
N LEU A 98 8.35 11.57 -3.15
CA LEU A 98 7.58 10.94 -2.08
C LEU A 98 7.48 11.85 -0.83
N PHE A 99 8.58 12.46 -0.41
CA PHE A 99 8.60 13.29 0.79
C PHE A 99 7.91 14.64 0.60
N VAL A 100 7.91 15.21 -0.60
CA VAL A 100 7.12 16.40 -0.94
C VAL A 100 5.64 16.06 -0.87
N ALA A 101 5.23 14.93 -1.45
CA ALA A 101 3.84 14.49 -1.41
C ALA A 101 3.30 14.26 0.04
N PHE A 102 4.18 13.97 1.02
CA PHE A 102 3.77 13.83 2.41
C PHE A 102 3.41 15.14 3.10
N SER A 103 3.79 16.30 2.54
CA SER A 103 3.66 17.58 3.25
C SER A 103 2.21 18.05 3.40
N ASP A 104 1.34 17.65 2.47
CA ASP A 104 -0.05 18.13 2.40
C ASP A 104 -1.08 17.04 2.78
N LEU A 105 -0.62 15.90 3.31
CA LEU A 105 -1.47 14.75 3.58
C LEU A 105 -1.68 14.53 5.09
N PRO A 106 -2.85 14.00 5.49
CA PRO A 106 -3.08 13.55 6.86
C PRO A 106 -2.15 12.37 7.18
N MET A 107 -1.74 12.26 8.46
CA MET A 107 -0.78 11.24 8.91
C MET A 107 -1.23 9.81 8.61
N ALA A 108 -2.53 9.52 8.67
CA ALA A 108 -3.08 8.22 8.32
C ALA A 108 -2.79 7.84 6.86
N GLU A 109 -2.94 8.79 5.94
CA GLU A 109 -2.65 8.58 4.51
C GLU A 109 -1.14 8.46 4.26
N ILE A 110 -0.32 9.28 4.94
CA ILE A 110 1.15 9.20 4.86
C ILE A 110 1.64 7.82 5.31
N ARG A 111 1.11 7.27 6.40
CA ARG A 111 1.42 5.90 6.84
C ARG A 111 1.04 4.87 5.78
N GLY A 112 -0.16 5.01 5.18
CA GLY A 112 -0.61 4.14 4.09
C GLY A 112 0.34 4.15 2.90
N ARG A 113 0.82 5.33 2.48
CA ARG A 113 1.81 5.47 1.42
C ARG A 113 3.16 4.88 1.80
N ALA A 114 3.63 5.07 3.02
CA ALA A 114 4.85 4.45 3.51
C ALA A 114 4.77 2.91 3.48
N TYR A 115 3.64 2.32 3.86
CA TYR A 115 3.40 0.88 3.73
C TYR A 115 3.47 0.41 2.28
N ALA A 116 2.82 1.13 1.37
CA ALA A 116 2.82 0.76 -0.05
C ALA A 116 4.23 0.80 -0.66
N VAL A 117 5.04 1.78 -0.28
CA VAL A 117 6.45 1.86 -0.69
C VAL A 117 7.23 0.64 -0.20
N ILE A 118 7.10 0.27 1.07
CA ILE A 118 7.80 -0.89 1.63
C ILE A 118 7.35 -2.19 0.93
N LEU A 119 6.06 -2.33 0.65
CA LEU A 119 5.55 -3.48 -0.09
C LEU A 119 6.08 -3.55 -1.54
N ALA A 120 6.18 -2.39 -2.22
CA ALA A 120 6.75 -2.32 -3.57
C ALA A 120 8.24 -2.72 -3.56
N ILE A 121 8.99 -2.24 -2.57
CA ILE A 121 10.38 -2.62 -2.36
C ILE A 121 10.48 -4.14 -2.10
N GLY A 122 9.70 -4.66 -1.17
CA GLY A 122 9.67 -6.09 -0.87
C GLY A 122 9.41 -6.95 -2.08
N LYS A 123 8.38 -6.61 -2.84
CA LYS A 123 8.01 -7.31 -4.07
C LYS A 123 9.12 -7.26 -5.14
N ARG A 124 9.88 -6.17 -5.21
CA ARG A 124 10.97 -6.04 -6.17
C ARG A 124 12.16 -6.93 -5.81
N PHE A 125 12.52 -6.95 -4.53
CA PHE A 125 13.64 -7.76 -4.04
C PHE A 125 13.30 -9.27 -3.97
N ASP A 126 12.06 -9.64 -3.68
CA ASP A 126 11.61 -11.04 -3.60
C ASP A 126 11.63 -11.75 -4.96
N ARG A 127 11.46 -11.01 -6.06
CA ARG A 127 11.45 -11.56 -7.43
C ARG A 127 12.74 -12.26 -7.81
N ASP A 128 13.86 -11.87 -7.24
CA ASP A 128 15.18 -12.35 -7.66
C ASP A 128 15.82 -13.29 -6.63
N ASN A 129 15.04 -13.93 -5.73
CA ASN A 129 15.53 -14.84 -4.69
C ASN A 129 16.67 -14.24 -3.85
N SER A 130 16.76 -12.93 -3.80
CA SER A 130 17.77 -12.27 -3.01
C SER A 130 17.42 -12.40 -1.52
N ARG A 131 18.43 -12.36 -0.65
CA ARG A 131 18.40 -12.51 0.82
C ARG A 131 17.37 -11.62 1.56
N PHE A 132 16.44 -11.04 0.82
CA PHE A 132 15.41 -10.17 1.34
C PHE A 132 14.35 -10.92 2.16
N SER A 133 14.15 -12.22 1.92
CA SER A 133 13.26 -13.05 2.73
C SER A 133 13.69 -13.10 4.19
N ASP A 134 15.00 -13.08 4.47
CA ASP A 134 15.54 -13.10 5.83
C ASP A 134 15.38 -11.74 6.51
N ALA A 135 15.50 -10.66 5.76
CA ALA A 135 15.23 -9.30 6.23
C ALA A 135 13.73 -9.01 6.36
N PHE A 136 12.89 -9.57 5.47
CA PHE A 136 11.43 -9.47 5.48
C PHE A 136 10.74 -10.47 6.42
N GLY A 137 11.42 -11.46 6.95
CA GLY A 137 10.92 -12.24 8.10
C GLY A 137 10.53 -11.36 9.29
N GLN A 138 10.97 -10.09 9.28
CA GLN A 138 10.57 -9.03 10.19
C GLN A 138 9.47 -8.08 9.63
N GLN A 139 8.76 -8.42 8.56
CA GLN A 139 7.72 -7.57 7.94
C GLN A 139 6.69 -7.06 8.96
N TYR A 140 6.26 -7.90 9.88
CA TYR A 140 5.34 -7.49 10.94
C TYR A 140 5.90 -6.36 11.83
N ASN A 141 7.22 -6.29 11.98
CA ASN A 141 7.87 -5.26 12.78
C ASN A 141 7.86 -3.88 12.10
N TYR A 142 7.91 -3.81 10.77
CA TYR A 142 7.88 -2.51 10.05
C TYR A 142 6.49 -1.88 10.06
N LEU A 143 5.44 -2.68 9.88
CA LEU A 143 4.06 -2.22 9.95
C LEU A 143 3.75 -1.65 11.35
N ASP A 144 4.14 -2.36 12.40
CA ASP A 144 3.98 -1.90 13.78
C ASP A 144 4.79 -0.64 14.05
N LYS A 145 6.04 -0.56 13.59
CA LYS A 145 6.89 0.63 13.74
C LYS A 145 6.29 1.85 13.06
N ILE A 146 5.85 1.74 11.80
CA ILE A 146 5.21 2.84 11.07
C ILE A 146 3.92 3.25 11.76
N GLY A 147 3.13 2.28 12.25
CA GLY A 147 1.90 2.55 12.97
C GLY A 147 2.07 3.40 14.22
N ARG A 148 3.20 3.26 14.90
CA ARG A 148 3.55 4.01 16.13
C ARG A 148 4.19 5.38 15.89
N ILE A 149 4.61 5.70 14.66
CA ILE A 149 5.19 7.01 14.36
C ILE A 149 4.07 8.04 14.24
N GLU A 150 4.12 9.08 15.05
CA GLU A 150 3.06 10.06 15.17
C GLU A 150 3.23 11.30 14.29
N ASP A 151 4.45 11.59 13.85
CA ASP A 151 4.75 12.77 13.05
C ASP A 151 5.49 12.47 11.75
N VAL A 152 5.29 13.36 10.77
CA VAL A 152 5.84 13.23 9.40
C VAL A 152 7.36 13.26 9.37
N ARG A 153 7.98 14.07 10.24
CA ARG A 153 9.44 14.21 10.29
C ARG A 153 10.11 12.92 10.74
N SER A 154 9.58 12.32 11.78
CA SER A 154 10.04 11.02 12.30
C SER A 154 9.88 9.90 11.27
N LEU A 155 8.76 9.92 10.52
CA LEU A 155 8.53 8.94 9.46
C LEU A 155 9.48 9.12 8.28
N LYS A 156 9.72 10.36 7.84
CA LYS A 156 10.70 10.66 6.78
C LYS A 156 12.12 10.22 7.19
N LEU A 157 12.51 10.47 8.43
CA LEU A 157 13.80 10.03 8.97
C LEU A 157 13.90 8.50 8.99
N TRP A 158 12.85 7.84 9.47
CA TRP A 158 12.80 6.38 9.52
C TRP A 158 12.91 5.77 8.12
N LEU A 159 12.14 6.26 7.14
CA LEU A 159 12.23 5.82 5.74
C LEU A 159 13.62 6.07 5.14
N THR A 160 14.24 7.23 5.45
CA THR A 160 15.60 7.54 4.96
C THR A 160 16.60 6.51 5.48
N ASN A 161 16.55 6.17 6.75
CA ASN A 161 17.43 5.16 7.36
C ASN A 161 17.14 3.76 6.79
N TYR A 162 15.87 3.45 6.53
CA TYR A 162 15.46 2.19 5.91
C TYR A 162 16.02 2.05 4.48
N PHE A 163 15.89 3.09 3.66
CA PHE A 163 16.44 3.10 2.29
C PHE A 163 17.98 3.04 2.27
N ALA A 164 18.66 3.65 3.24
CA ALA A 164 20.12 3.58 3.35
C ALA A 164 20.64 2.21 3.82
N TRP A 165 19.78 1.43 4.46
CA TRP A 165 20.13 0.08 4.91
C TRP A 165 19.97 -0.97 3.81
N LEU A 166 19.11 -0.74 2.82
CA LEU A 166 18.88 -1.62 1.66
C LEU A 166 20.06 -1.60 0.71
#